data_5f75a98baa86cf1b7e0fd2851eb2a29d
#
_entry.id   5f75a98baa86cf1b7e0fd2851eb2a29d
#
_cell.length_a   1.000
_cell.length_b   1.000
_cell.length_c   1.000
_cell.angle_alpha   90.00
_cell.angle_beta   90.00
_cell.angle_gamma   90.00
#
_symmetry.space_group_name_H-M   'P 1'
#
loop_
_entity.id
_entity.type
_entity.pdbx_description
1 polymer ?
#
loop_
_entity_poly.entity_id
_entity_poly.type
_entity_poly.pdbx_seq_one_letter_code
_entity_poly.pdbx_strand_id
1 'polypeptide(L)'
;MTAAVEEVASNAVATSEASRESDRIARQGREQVRLTVTSIEELAAGVGTNVDEVGQLAERVHGISKVLDVIGAIAEQTNLLALNAAIEAARAGDAGRGFAVVADEVRALAHRTQQSTREIEQMIDGIQQGTDRAVDGMQQTRERAQHTLDGAHAAGAALEEIALAISRINERNLVIASASEQQAAVAREVDRNLTNIRDLALQSSAGASQTVEASQALSQLAVDLNTLVRRFSV
;
A
#
# COMPACT_ATOMS: atom_id res chain seq x y z
N MET A 1 28.72 34.77 12.92
CA MET A 1 27.22 34.82 12.68
C MET A 1 26.91 34.50 11.22
N THR A 2 27.61 35.07 10.24
CA THR A 2 27.45 34.81 8.80
C THR A 2 27.58 33.34 8.42
N ALA A 3 28.60 32.62 8.91
CA ALA A 3 28.82 31.21 8.62
C ALA A 3 27.62 30.30 9.08
N ALA A 4 27.07 30.58 10.26
CA ALA A 4 25.89 29.83 10.74
C ALA A 4 24.63 30.05 9.89
N VAL A 5 24.46 31.27 9.36
CA VAL A 5 23.34 31.60 8.47
C VAL A 5 23.52 30.96 7.08
N GLU A 6 24.73 30.91 6.57
CA GLU A 6 25.10 30.23 5.32
C GLU A 6 24.90 28.71 5.45
N GLU A 7 25.23 28.14 6.62
CA GLU A 7 24.92 26.71 6.91
C GLU A 7 23.43 26.40 6.91
N VAL A 8 22.61 27.29 7.51
CA VAL A 8 21.14 27.14 7.48
C VAL A 8 20.61 27.21 6.06
N ALA A 9 21.10 28.14 5.23
CA ALA A 9 20.70 28.22 3.82
C ALA A 9 21.07 26.95 3.04
N SER A 10 22.30 26.45 3.23
CA SER A 10 22.76 25.20 2.61
C SER A 10 21.92 24.00 3.03
N ASN A 11 21.61 23.89 4.33
CA ASN A 11 20.75 22.82 4.85
C ASN A 11 19.31 22.90 4.30
N ALA A 12 18.76 24.09 4.11
CA ALA A 12 17.45 24.28 3.50
C ALA A 12 17.43 23.80 2.04
N VAL A 13 18.48 24.07 1.27
CA VAL A 13 18.62 23.57 -0.11
C VAL A 13 18.73 22.06 -0.13
N ALA A 14 19.60 21.46 0.69
CA ALA A 14 19.76 20.01 0.78
C ALA A 14 18.45 19.31 1.19
N THR A 15 17.70 19.90 2.14
CA THR A 15 16.39 19.38 2.56
C THR A 15 15.35 19.50 1.44
N SER A 16 15.42 20.57 0.61
CA SER A 16 14.55 20.70 -0.56
C SER A 16 14.83 19.62 -1.61
N GLU A 17 16.11 19.28 -1.85
CA GLU A 17 16.49 18.17 -2.75
C GLU A 17 16.01 16.81 -2.22
N ALA A 18 16.21 16.53 -0.93
CA ALA A 18 15.71 15.31 -0.29
C ALA A 18 14.19 15.22 -0.33
N SER A 19 13.49 16.35 -0.20
CA SER A 19 12.03 16.43 -0.33
C SER A 19 11.57 16.09 -1.75
N ARG A 20 12.25 16.59 -2.78
CA ARG A 20 11.94 16.25 -4.19
C ARG A 20 12.12 14.77 -4.47
N GLU A 21 13.20 14.17 -3.95
CA GLU A 21 13.43 12.73 -4.10
C GLU A 21 12.34 11.92 -3.36
N SER A 22 11.95 12.35 -2.17
CA SER A 22 10.86 11.73 -1.41
C SER A 22 9.51 11.83 -2.14
N ASP A 23 9.18 12.96 -2.78
CA ASP A 23 7.99 13.12 -3.62
C ASP A 23 8.02 12.14 -4.81
N ARG A 24 9.18 12.00 -5.47
CA ARG A 24 9.36 11.03 -6.56
C ARG A 24 9.07 9.60 -6.10
N ILE A 25 9.60 9.21 -4.93
CA ILE A 25 9.38 7.88 -4.34
C ILE A 25 7.92 7.68 -3.97
N ALA A 26 7.26 8.67 -3.37
CA ALA A 26 5.85 8.60 -3.02
C ALA A 26 4.96 8.42 -4.26
N ARG A 27 5.25 9.15 -5.34
CA ARG A 27 4.55 9.00 -6.64
C ARG A 27 4.75 7.61 -7.26
N GLN A 28 5.97 7.07 -7.19
CA GLN A 28 6.24 5.71 -7.65
C GLN A 28 5.49 4.66 -6.82
N GLY A 29 5.48 4.83 -5.49
CA GLY A 29 4.72 3.96 -4.58
C GLY A 29 3.23 3.98 -4.89
N ARG A 30 2.66 5.16 -5.15
CA ARG A 30 1.26 5.31 -5.54
C ARG A 30 0.94 4.61 -6.85
N GLU A 31 1.81 4.73 -7.85
CA GLU A 31 1.63 4.02 -9.12
C GLU A 31 1.68 2.50 -8.94
N GLN A 32 2.60 2.01 -8.09
CA GLN A 32 2.66 0.58 -7.77
C GLN A 32 1.40 0.08 -7.05
N VAL A 33 0.86 0.87 -6.11
CA VAL A 33 -0.42 0.57 -5.45
C VAL A 33 -1.56 0.55 -6.47
N ARG A 34 -1.62 1.50 -7.40
CA ARG A 34 -2.63 1.53 -8.46
C ARG A 34 -2.61 0.27 -9.32
N LEU A 35 -1.41 -0.18 -9.74
CA LEU A 35 -1.25 -1.42 -10.49
C LEU A 35 -1.69 -2.64 -9.68
N THR A 36 -1.39 -2.65 -8.39
CA THR A 36 -1.84 -3.72 -7.47
C THR A 36 -3.36 -3.75 -7.36
N VAL A 37 -4.02 -2.59 -7.23
CA VAL A 37 -5.49 -2.48 -7.23
C VAL A 37 -6.07 -3.10 -8.50
N THR A 38 -5.57 -2.71 -9.69
CA THR A 38 -6.05 -3.26 -10.97
C THR A 38 -5.88 -4.79 -11.01
N SER A 39 -4.73 -5.32 -10.56
CA SER A 39 -4.49 -6.77 -10.56
C SER A 39 -5.44 -7.52 -9.60
N ILE A 40 -5.79 -6.93 -8.46
CA ILE A 40 -6.75 -7.53 -7.52
C ILE A 40 -8.17 -7.49 -8.09
N GLU A 41 -8.56 -6.42 -8.78
CA GLU A 41 -9.85 -6.32 -9.47
C GLU A 41 -9.99 -7.39 -10.56
N GLU A 42 -8.94 -7.60 -11.37
CA GLU A 42 -8.90 -8.67 -12.37
C GLU A 42 -8.99 -10.05 -11.73
N LEU A 43 -8.28 -10.28 -10.61
CA LEU A 43 -8.35 -11.52 -9.86
C LEU A 43 -9.77 -11.75 -9.31
N ALA A 44 -10.40 -10.75 -8.73
CA ALA A 44 -11.76 -10.85 -8.20
C ALA A 44 -12.77 -11.16 -9.31
N ALA A 45 -12.63 -10.55 -10.49
CA ALA A 45 -13.45 -10.85 -11.66
C ALA A 45 -13.24 -12.30 -12.14
N GLY A 46 -11.97 -12.78 -12.23
CA GLY A 46 -11.67 -14.16 -12.59
C GLY A 46 -12.23 -15.18 -11.62
N VAL A 47 -12.15 -14.90 -10.32
CA VAL A 47 -12.79 -15.75 -9.29
C VAL A 47 -14.30 -15.80 -9.48
N GLY A 48 -14.94 -14.66 -9.82
CA GLY A 48 -16.37 -14.60 -10.13
C GLY A 48 -16.76 -15.54 -11.29
N THR A 49 -16.00 -15.49 -12.39
CA THR A 49 -16.22 -16.37 -13.55
C THR A 49 -16.07 -17.85 -13.17
N ASN A 50 -15.05 -18.18 -12.36
CA ASN A 50 -14.84 -19.57 -11.91
C ASN A 50 -16.00 -20.07 -11.01
N VAL A 51 -16.59 -19.22 -10.17
CA VAL A 51 -17.79 -19.57 -9.37
C VAL A 51 -18.94 -19.93 -10.27
N ASP A 52 -19.18 -19.17 -11.34
CA ASP A 52 -20.27 -19.43 -12.29
C ASP A 52 -20.02 -20.75 -13.05
N GLU A 53 -18.80 -21.02 -13.49
CA GLU A 53 -18.42 -22.26 -14.19
C GLU A 53 -18.58 -23.48 -13.30
N VAL A 54 -18.12 -23.42 -12.04
CA VAL A 54 -18.28 -24.51 -11.07
C VAL A 54 -19.76 -24.69 -10.69
N GLY A 55 -20.54 -23.61 -10.61
CA GLY A 55 -21.98 -23.67 -10.42
C GLY A 55 -22.70 -24.44 -11.57
N GLN A 56 -22.33 -24.16 -12.82
CA GLN A 56 -22.85 -24.91 -13.98
C GLN A 56 -22.40 -26.39 -13.95
N LEU A 57 -21.17 -26.68 -13.47
CA LEU A 57 -20.74 -28.07 -13.29
C LEU A 57 -21.60 -28.79 -12.25
N ALA A 58 -21.91 -28.17 -11.13
CA ALA A 58 -22.78 -28.73 -10.08
C ALA A 58 -24.18 -29.05 -10.64
N GLU A 59 -24.75 -28.17 -11.44
CA GLU A 59 -26.04 -28.44 -12.11
C GLU A 59 -26.01 -29.66 -13.05
N ARG A 60 -24.93 -29.77 -13.85
CA ARG A 60 -24.75 -30.93 -14.75
C ARG A 60 -24.57 -32.23 -13.97
N VAL A 61 -23.80 -32.19 -12.88
CA VAL A 61 -23.59 -33.35 -11.97
C VAL A 61 -24.95 -33.79 -11.37
N HIS A 62 -25.76 -32.84 -10.92
CA HIS A 62 -27.12 -33.14 -10.44
C HIS A 62 -28.01 -33.75 -11.54
N GLY A 63 -27.85 -33.30 -12.80
CA GLY A 63 -28.54 -33.92 -13.96
C GLY A 63 -28.11 -35.38 -14.15
N ILE A 64 -26.81 -35.71 -14.00
CA ILE A 64 -26.30 -37.08 -14.11
C ILE A 64 -26.88 -37.98 -13.00
N SER A 65 -26.96 -37.47 -11.74
CA SER A 65 -27.55 -38.19 -10.62
C SER A 65 -28.99 -38.66 -10.95
N LYS A 66 -29.82 -37.76 -11.50
CA LYS A 66 -31.19 -38.11 -11.91
C LYS A 66 -31.24 -39.21 -12.98
N VAL A 67 -30.28 -39.24 -13.90
CA VAL A 67 -30.22 -40.28 -14.93
C VAL A 67 -29.80 -41.61 -14.30
N LEU A 68 -28.88 -41.60 -13.33
CA LEU A 68 -28.48 -42.81 -12.60
C LEU A 68 -29.63 -43.40 -11.78
N ASP A 69 -30.46 -42.57 -11.14
CA ASP A 69 -31.67 -43.01 -10.44
C ASP A 69 -32.60 -43.79 -11.40
N VAL A 70 -32.77 -43.28 -12.63
CA VAL A 70 -33.59 -43.93 -13.66
C VAL A 70 -32.95 -45.26 -14.11
N ILE A 71 -31.65 -45.30 -14.34
CA ILE A 71 -30.94 -46.53 -14.75
C ILE A 71 -31.06 -47.58 -13.63
N GLY A 72 -30.87 -47.17 -12.36
CA GLY A 72 -31.02 -48.03 -11.19
C GLY A 72 -32.43 -48.65 -11.13
N ALA A 73 -33.48 -47.83 -11.33
CA ALA A 73 -34.86 -48.29 -11.37
C ALA A 73 -35.15 -49.29 -12.54
N ILE A 74 -34.58 -49.00 -13.74
CA ILE A 74 -34.69 -49.92 -14.89
C ILE A 74 -33.99 -51.26 -14.60
N ALA A 75 -32.80 -51.19 -13.98
CA ALA A 75 -32.07 -52.42 -13.63
C ALA A 75 -32.84 -53.27 -12.59
N GLU A 76 -33.44 -52.62 -11.60
CA GLU A 76 -34.30 -53.30 -10.62
C GLU A 76 -35.52 -53.94 -11.28
N GLN A 77 -36.20 -53.19 -12.12
CA GLN A 77 -37.34 -53.70 -12.88
C GLN A 77 -36.94 -54.88 -13.79
N THR A 78 -35.78 -54.79 -14.43
CA THR A 78 -35.23 -55.88 -15.28
C THR A 78 -34.91 -57.12 -14.45
N ASN A 79 -34.36 -56.94 -13.26
CA ASN A 79 -34.10 -58.04 -12.35
C ASN A 79 -35.38 -58.75 -11.93
N LEU A 80 -36.45 -57.98 -11.62
CA LEU A 80 -37.78 -58.57 -11.28
C LEU A 80 -38.43 -59.31 -12.49
N LEU A 81 -38.32 -58.73 -13.69
CA LEU A 81 -38.80 -59.38 -14.90
C LEU A 81 -38.05 -60.69 -15.19
N ALA A 82 -36.72 -60.69 -15.06
CA ALA A 82 -35.91 -61.90 -15.22
C ALA A 82 -36.22 -62.95 -14.18
N LEU A 83 -36.48 -62.59 -12.91
CA LEU A 83 -36.93 -63.50 -11.87
C LEU A 83 -38.24 -64.13 -12.22
N ASN A 84 -39.21 -63.35 -12.65
CA ASN A 84 -40.55 -63.87 -13.08
C ASN A 84 -40.39 -64.82 -14.27
N ALA A 85 -39.59 -64.53 -15.28
CA ALA A 85 -39.27 -65.40 -16.40
C ALA A 85 -38.62 -66.70 -16.00
N ALA A 86 -37.64 -66.65 -15.04
CA ALA A 86 -37.01 -67.87 -14.48
C ALA A 86 -38.01 -68.75 -13.76
N ILE A 87 -38.94 -68.17 -12.99
CA ILE A 87 -40.02 -68.92 -12.31
C ILE A 87 -40.88 -69.62 -13.34
N GLU A 88 -41.32 -68.94 -14.40
CA GLU A 88 -42.25 -69.55 -15.39
C GLU A 88 -41.49 -70.58 -16.26
N ALA A 89 -40.22 -70.37 -16.55
CA ALA A 89 -39.38 -71.37 -17.24
C ALA A 89 -39.23 -72.66 -16.39
N ALA A 90 -39.03 -72.55 -15.07
CA ALA A 90 -39.04 -73.69 -14.16
C ALA A 90 -40.36 -74.42 -14.11
N ARG A 91 -41.46 -73.67 -14.26
CA ARG A 91 -42.83 -74.22 -14.30
C ARG A 91 -43.14 -75.04 -15.56
N ALA A 92 -42.47 -74.71 -16.68
CA ALA A 92 -42.62 -75.40 -17.98
C ALA A 92 -41.76 -76.69 -18.04
N GLY A 93 -41.03 -77.08 -17.01
CA GLY A 93 -40.18 -78.27 -16.93
C GLY A 93 -39.16 -78.39 -18.03
N ASP A 94 -38.95 -79.49 -18.65
CA ASP A 94 -37.96 -79.73 -19.68
C ASP A 94 -38.05 -78.79 -20.90
N ALA A 95 -39.28 -78.38 -21.26
CA ALA A 95 -39.49 -77.42 -22.35
C ALA A 95 -38.99 -75.99 -22.02
N GLY A 96 -38.82 -75.64 -20.73
CA GLY A 96 -38.43 -74.32 -20.29
C GLY A 96 -36.91 -74.21 -20.08
N ARG A 97 -36.09 -75.24 -20.14
CA ARG A 97 -34.64 -75.21 -19.78
C ARG A 97 -33.86 -74.15 -20.51
N GLY A 98 -34.09 -73.92 -21.82
CA GLY A 98 -33.38 -72.86 -22.56
C GLY A 98 -33.75 -71.44 -22.11
N PHE A 99 -35.04 -71.23 -21.76
CA PHE A 99 -35.52 -69.95 -21.22
C PHE A 99 -34.99 -69.68 -19.80
N ALA A 100 -34.83 -70.69 -18.96
CA ALA A 100 -34.29 -70.55 -17.61
C ALA A 100 -32.82 -70.00 -17.65
N VAL A 101 -31.99 -70.50 -18.55
CA VAL A 101 -30.61 -70.06 -18.72
C VAL A 101 -30.56 -68.56 -19.15
N VAL A 102 -31.42 -68.18 -20.09
CA VAL A 102 -31.50 -66.79 -20.55
C VAL A 102 -31.99 -65.88 -19.40
N ALA A 103 -32.99 -66.31 -18.68
CA ALA A 103 -33.53 -65.53 -17.55
C ALA A 103 -32.47 -65.35 -16.44
N ASP A 104 -31.68 -66.36 -16.10
CA ASP A 104 -30.60 -66.23 -15.15
C ASP A 104 -29.47 -65.30 -15.62
N GLU A 105 -29.12 -65.31 -16.91
CA GLU A 105 -28.13 -64.40 -17.48
C GLU A 105 -28.62 -62.93 -17.49
N VAL A 106 -29.92 -62.70 -17.85
CA VAL A 106 -30.51 -61.36 -17.77
C VAL A 106 -30.53 -60.86 -16.31
N ARG A 107 -30.82 -61.76 -15.36
CA ARG A 107 -30.82 -61.44 -13.93
C ARG A 107 -29.43 -61.06 -13.44
N ALA A 108 -28.40 -61.83 -13.83
CA ALA A 108 -26.98 -61.53 -13.52
C ALA A 108 -26.55 -60.19 -14.13
N LEU A 109 -26.95 -59.87 -15.36
CA LEU A 109 -26.68 -58.61 -16.01
C LEU A 109 -27.38 -57.43 -15.30
N ALA A 110 -28.63 -57.56 -14.90
CA ALA A 110 -29.36 -56.58 -14.12
C ALA A 110 -28.67 -56.29 -12.80
N HIS A 111 -28.22 -57.30 -12.07
CA HIS A 111 -27.47 -57.16 -10.83
C HIS A 111 -26.12 -56.41 -11.04
N ARG A 112 -25.38 -56.79 -12.08
CA ARG A 112 -24.14 -56.07 -12.46
C ARG A 112 -24.42 -54.61 -12.81
N THR A 113 -25.50 -54.32 -13.51
CA THR A 113 -25.91 -52.94 -13.83
C THR A 113 -26.21 -52.15 -12.57
N GLN A 114 -26.97 -52.71 -11.61
CA GLN A 114 -27.20 -52.05 -10.32
C GLN A 114 -25.94 -51.78 -9.56
N GLN A 115 -24.99 -52.73 -9.55
CA GLN A 115 -23.71 -52.53 -8.87
C GLN A 115 -22.90 -51.37 -9.50
N SER A 116 -22.78 -51.38 -10.86
CA SER A 116 -22.07 -50.30 -11.57
C SER A 116 -22.75 -48.94 -11.37
N THR A 117 -24.09 -48.88 -11.34
CA THR A 117 -24.83 -47.65 -11.06
C THR A 117 -24.46 -47.09 -9.67
N ARG A 118 -24.43 -47.94 -8.64
CA ARG A 118 -24.04 -47.51 -7.27
C ARG A 118 -22.61 -47.01 -7.20
N GLU A 119 -21.69 -47.66 -7.93
CA GLU A 119 -20.31 -47.21 -7.98
C GLU A 119 -20.21 -45.82 -8.65
N ILE A 120 -20.99 -45.57 -9.70
CA ILE A 120 -21.03 -44.24 -10.36
C ILE A 120 -21.73 -43.22 -9.44
N GLU A 121 -22.81 -43.57 -8.72
CA GLU A 121 -23.42 -42.68 -7.70
C GLU A 121 -22.42 -42.20 -6.68
N GLN A 122 -21.60 -43.12 -6.14
CA GLN A 122 -20.52 -42.72 -5.18
C GLN A 122 -19.49 -41.76 -5.79
N MET A 123 -19.13 -41.93 -7.06
CA MET A 123 -18.26 -41.00 -7.76
C MET A 123 -18.93 -39.65 -7.96
N ILE A 124 -20.18 -39.59 -8.30
CA ILE A 124 -20.98 -38.39 -8.49
C ILE A 124 -21.10 -37.62 -7.17
N ASP A 125 -21.39 -38.30 -6.05
CA ASP A 125 -21.40 -37.68 -4.72
C ASP A 125 -20.03 -37.07 -4.35
N GLY A 126 -18.96 -37.77 -4.69
CA GLY A 126 -17.58 -37.25 -4.49
C GLY A 126 -17.33 -36.00 -5.30
N ILE A 127 -17.79 -35.92 -6.55
CA ILE A 127 -17.68 -34.74 -7.42
C ILE A 127 -18.51 -33.58 -6.82
N GLN A 128 -19.75 -33.87 -6.38
CA GLN A 128 -20.63 -32.86 -5.79
C GLN A 128 -20.01 -32.21 -4.55
N GLN A 129 -19.50 -33.03 -3.62
CA GLN A 129 -18.79 -32.55 -2.46
C GLN A 129 -17.52 -31.75 -2.82
N GLY A 130 -16.85 -32.13 -3.93
CA GLY A 130 -15.69 -31.42 -4.48
C GLY A 130 -16.06 -30.04 -5.03
N THR A 131 -17.15 -29.96 -5.77
CA THR A 131 -17.66 -28.68 -6.32
C THR A 131 -18.12 -27.73 -5.21
N ASP A 132 -18.84 -28.23 -4.19
CA ASP A 132 -19.27 -27.40 -3.06
C ASP A 132 -18.07 -26.79 -2.32
N ARG A 133 -17.05 -27.61 -2.03
CA ARG A 133 -15.79 -27.09 -1.41
C ARG A 133 -15.08 -26.10 -2.30
N ALA A 134 -15.10 -26.26 -3.62
CA ALA A 134 -14.50 -25.33 -4.54
C ALA A 134 -15.23 -23.99 -4.54
N VAL A 135 -16.56 -23.98 -4.52
CA VAL A 135 -17.38 -22.75 -4.41
C VAL A 135 -17.08 -22.02 -3.10
N ASP A 136 -17.07 -22.73 -1.97
CA ASP A 136 -16.75 -22.16 -0.66
C ASP A 136 -15.34 -21.54 -0.64
N GLY A 137 -14.35 -22.24 -1.20
CA GLY A 137 -12.98 -21.73 -1.31
C GLY A 137 -12.86 -20.47 -2.19
N MET A 138 -13.62 -20.41 -3.28
CA MET A 138 -13.68 -19.25 -4.16
C MET A 138 -14.37 -18.06 -3.47
N GLN A 139 -15.43 -18.30 -2.71
CA GLN A 139 -16.11 -17.25 -1.93
C GLN A 139 -15.15 -16.64 -0.90
N GLN A 140 -14.40 -17.45 -0.17
CA GLN A 140 -13.38 -16.98 0.77
C GLN A 140 -12.26 -16.18 0.06
N THR A 141 -11.87 -16.62 -1.14
CA THR A 141 -10.87 -15.93 -1.95
C THR A 141 -11.37 -14.56 -2.38
N ARG A 142 -12.63 -14.45 -2.77
CA ARG A 142 -13.28 -13.19 -3.12
C ARG A 142 -13.34 -12.21 -1.94
N GLU A 143 -13.67 -12.70 -0.75
CA GLU A 143 -13.69 -11.89 0.48
C GLU A 143 -12.29 -11.36 0.83
N ARG A 144 -11.27 -12.22 0.70
CA ARG A 144 -9.87 -11.82 0.90
C ARG A 144 -9.39 -10.81 -0.14
N ALA A 145 -9.77 -10.98 -1.40
CA ALA A 145 -9.47 -10.02 -2.46
C ALA A 145 -10.09 -8.65 -2.15
N GLN A 146 -11.35 -8.60 -1.71
CA GLN A 146 -12.01 -7.36 -1.31
C GLN A 146 -11.29 -6.68 -0.14
N HIS A 147 -10.94 -7.42 0.91
CA HIS A 147 -10.20 -6.88 2.04
C HIS A 147 -8.82 -6.34 1.63
N THR A 148 -8.14 -7.03 0.70
CA THR A 148 -6.85 -6.58 0.16
C THR A 148 -7.01 -5.30 -0.67
N LEU A 149 -8.09 -5.19 -1.43
CA LEU A 149 -8.44 -4.00 -2.20
C LEU A 149 -8.63 -2.78 -1.28
N ASP A 150 -9.40 -2.94 -0.20
CA ASP A 150 -9.63 -1.88 0.78
C ASP A 150 -8.30 -1.42 1.43
N GLY A 151 -7.43 -2.38 1.76
CA GLY A 151 -6.08 -2.09 2.27
C GLY A 151 -5.20 -1.35 1.25
N ALA A 152 -5.26 -1.73 -0.03
CA ALA A 152 -4.53 -1.05 -1.09
C ALA A 152 -5.03 0.38 -1.31
N HIS A 153 -6.34 0.62 -1.28
CA HIS A 153 -6.92 1.97 -1.34
C HIS A 153 -6.47 2.84 -0.16
N ALA A 154 -6.47 2.30 1.06
CA ALA A 154 -5.99 3.01 2.24
C ALA A 154 -4.49 3.36 2.12
N ALA A 155 -3.66 2.45 1.61
CA ALA A 155 -2.25 2.70 1.35
C ALA A 155 -2.04 3.80 0.28
N GLY A 156 -2.85 3.79 -0.78
CA GLY A 156 -2.85 4.83 -1.82
C GLY A 156 -3.18 6.22 -1.27
N ALA A 157 -4.20 6.30 -0.40
CA ALA A 157 -4.58 7.54 0.27
C ALA A 157 -3.46 8.06 1.20
N ALA A 158 -2.81 7.19 1.97
CA ALA A 158 -1.70 7.56 2.82
C ALA A 158 -0.50 8.10 2.02
N LEU A 159 -0.18 7.51 0.86
CA LEU A 159 0.87 8.00 -0.03
C LEU A 159 0.54 9.39 -0.62
N GLU A 160 -0.74 9.68 -0.90
CA GLU A 160 -1.17 11.01 -1.34
C GLU A 160 -0.98 12.04 -0.23
N GLU A 161 -1.34 11.73 1.01
CA GLU A 161 -1.10 12.60 2.17
C GLU A 161 0.39 12.88 2.39
N ILE A 162 1.23 11.86 2.22
CA ILE A 162 2.70 11.98 2.28
C ILE A 162 3.18 12.94 1.19
N ALA A 163 2.73 12.80 -0.06
CA ALA A 163 3.11 13.68 -1.16
C ALA A 163 2.73 15.14 -0.89
N LEU A 164 1.53 15.39 -0.34
CA LEU A 164 1.08 16.72 0.07
C LEU A 164 1.92 17.30 1.22
N ALA A 165 2.32 16.48 2.19
CA ALA A 165 3.19 16.90 3.28
C ALA A 165 4.59 17.28 2.78
N ILE A 166 5.16 16.47 1.87
CA ILE A 166 6.46 16.73 1.24
C ILE A 166 6.44 18.04 0.44
N SER A 167 5.36 18.29 -0.31
CA SER A 167 5.19 19.55 -1.05
C SER A 167 5.24 20.77 -0.12
N ARG A 168 4.57 20.70 1.03
CA ARG A 168 4.60 21.75 2.05
C ARG A 168 5.97 21.94 2.69
N ILE A 169 6.71 20.84 2.90
CA ILE A 169 8.10 20.90 3.40
C ILE A 169 9.00 21.61 2.37
N ASN A 170 8.87 21.28 1.09
CA ASN A 170 9.66 21.92 0.03
C ASN A 170 9.38 23.42 -0.06
N GLU A 171 8.13 23.85 0.00
CA GLU A 171 7.75 25.26 0.02
C GLU A 171 8.37 26.00 1.22
N ARG A 172 8.30 25.41 2.42
CA ARG A 172 8.91 26.01 3.62
C ARG A 172 10.42 26.09 3.53
N ASN A 173 11.10 25.12 2.95
CA ASN A 173 12.55 25.16 2.75
C ASN A 173 12.96 26.27 1.80
N LEU A 174 12.20 26.56 0.75
CA LEU A 174 12.46 27.71 -0.12
C LEU A 174 12.33 29.04 0.64
N VAL A 175 11.35 29.18 1.52
CA VAL A 175 11.19 30.36 2.37
C VAL A 175 12.37 30.48 3.34
N ILE A 176 12.81 29.37 3.97
CA ILE A 176 13.96 29.35 4.89
C ILE A 176 15.24 29.76 4.16
N ALA A 177 15.50 29.23 2.97
CA ALA A 177 16.67 29.59 2.16
C ALA A 177 16.70 31.09 1.85
N SER A 178 15.58 31.66 1.38
CA SER A 178 15.45 33.08 1.09
C SER A 178 15.63 33.96 2.33
N ALA A 179 15.02 33.57 3.46
CA ALA A 179 15.17 34.30 4.73
C ALA A 179 16.63 34.25 5.23
N SER A 180 17.31 33.12 5.05
CA SER A 180 18.71 32.97 5.42
C SER A 180 19.63 33.86 4.55
N GLU A 181 19.37 33.96 3.25
CA GLU A 181 20.12 34.88 2.39
C GLU A 181 19.97 36.35 2.83
N GLN A 182 18.74 36.75 3.19
CA GLN A 182 18.48 38.09 3.74
C GLN A 182 19.20 38.29 5.09
N GLN A 183 19.18 37.32 5.98
CA GLN A 183 19.89 37.37 7.26
C GLN A 183 21.41 37.47 7.06
N ALA A 184 21.96 36.76 6.09
CA ALA A 184 23.40 36.89 5.75
C ALA A 184 23.77 38.30 5.26
N ALA A 185 22.87 38.93 4.48
CA ALA A 185 23.08 40.32 4.07
C ALA A 185 23.09 41.29 5.27
N VAL A 186 22.06 41.16 6.16
CA VAL A 186 21.98 41.97 7.39
C VAL A 186 23.16 41.72 8.31
N ALA A 187 23.63 40.48 8.47
CA ALA A 187 24.79 40.17 9.31
C ALA A 187 26.07 40.83 8.78
N ARG A 188 26.25 40.87 7.47
CA ARG A 188 27.41 41.62 6.85
C ARG A 188 27.30 43.12 7.07
N GLU A 189 26.11 43.69 7.04
CA GLU A 189 25.88 45.11 7.33
C GLU A 189 26.18 45.44 8.80
N VAL A 190 25.74 44.58 9.74
CA VAL A 190 26.06 44.70 11.17
C VAL A 190 27.55 44.65 11.40
N ASP A 191 28.28 43.73 10.77
CA ASP A 191 29.74 43.62 10.90
C ASP A 191 30.46 44.88 10.41
N ARG A 192 30.01 45.45 9.29
CA ARG A 192 30.51 46.75 8.79
C ARG A 192 30.24 47.89 9.78
N ASN A 193 29.02 47.93 10.34
CA ASN A 193 28.67 48.96 11.31
C ASN A 193 29.49 48.84 12.60
N LEU A 194 29.76 47.61 13.09
CA LEU A 194 30.64 47.38 14.24
C LEU A 194 32.06 47.87 13.98
N THR A 195 32.59 47.66 12.75
CA THR A 195 33.90 48.18 12.35
C THR A 195 33.91 49.71 12.39
N ASN A 196 32.87 50.36 11.82
CA ASN A 196 32.73 51.83 11.84
C ASN A 196 32.65 52.38 13.28
N ILE A 197 31.88 51.73 14.16
CA ILE A 197 31.77 52.13 15.58
C ILE A 197 33.12 52.02 16.29
N ARG A 198 33.86 50.93 16.03
CA ARG A 198 35.21 50.77 16.58
C ARG A 198 36.15 51.93 16.13
N ASP A 199 36.15 52.25 14.85
CA ASP A 199 37.01 53.33 14.33
C ASP A 199 36.59 54.69 14.89
N LEU A 200 35.30 54.97 15.03
CA LEU A 200 34.79 56.19 15.66
C LEU A 200 35.16 56.27 17.16
N ALA A 201 35.14 55.14 17.88
CA ALA A 201 35.55 55.07 19.26
C ALA A 201 37.03 55.39 19.42
N LEU A 202 37.91 54.86 18.53
CA LEU A 202 39.33 55.19 18.51
C LEU A 202 39.57 56.67 18.24
N GLN A 203 38.87 57.24 17.25
CA GLN A 203 38.96 58.67 16.92
C GLN A 203 38.48 59.54 18.10
N SER A 204 37.37 59.14 18.74
CA SER A 204 36.89 59.87 19.93
C SER A 204 37.86 59.82 21.09
N SER A 205 38.52 58.68 21.32
CA SER A 205 39.57 58.55 22.33
C SER A 205 40.80 59.46 22.04
N ALA A 206 41.22 59.52 20.77
CA ALA A 206 42.28 60.41 20.34
C ALA A 206 41.93 61.91 20.54
N GLY A 207 40.66 62.27 20.14
CA GLY A 207 40.17 63.63 20.33
C GLY A 207 40.05 64.02 21.81
N ALA A 208 39.65 63.10 22.69
CA ALA A 208 39.67 63.35 24.15
C ALA A 208 41.05 63.56 24.70
N SER A 209 42.06 62.80 24.25
CA SER A 209 43.44 62.98 24.64
C SER A 209 43.97 64.38 24.23
N GLN A 210 43.70 64.79 22.98
CA GLN A 210 44.06 66.14 22.49
C GLN A 210 43.37 67.23 23.30
N THR A 211 42.13 67.04 23.70
CA THR A 211 41.41 68.01 24.53
C THR A 211 42.07 68.18 25.92
N VAL A 212 42.50 67.06 26.51
CA VAL A 212 43.25 67.09 27.80
C VAL A 212 44.52 67.83 27.66
N GLU A 213 45.32 67.56 26.60
CA GLU A 213 46.64 68.28 26.35
C GLU A 213 46.35 69.77 26.11
N ALA A 214 45.38 70.16 25.33
CA ALA A 214 45.05 71.58 25.11
C ALA A 214 44.62 72.27 26.42
N SER A 215 43.79 71.57 27.25
CA SER A 215 43.37 72.08 28.56
C SER A 215 44.57 72.27 29.52
N GLN A 216 45.51 71.37 29.51
CA GLN A 216 46.78 71.54 30.30
C GLN A 216 47.57 72.71 29.82
N ALA A 217 47.75 72.86 28.49
CA ALA A 217 48.44 74.02 27.90
C ALA A 217 47.76 75.36 28.25
N LEU A 218 46.41 75.38 28.19
CA LEU A 218 45.64 76.59 28.60
C LEU A 218 45.85 76.87 30.12
N SER A 219 45.86 75.86 30.97
CA SER A 219 46.09 76.00 32.39
C SER A 219 47.46 76.55 32.69
N GLN A 220 48.48 76.07 31.96
CA GLN A 220 49.84 76.58 32.09
C GLN A 220 49.98 78.06 31.66
N LEU A 221 49.30 78.39 30.52
CA LEU A 221 49.29 79.78 30.01
C LEU A 221 48.55 80.72 31.01
N ALA A 222 47.54 80.29 31.69
CA ALA A 222 46.86 81.06 32.76
C ALA A 222 47.75 81.32 33.95
N VAL A 223 48.60 80.34 34.36
CA VAL A 223 49.58 80.48 35.43
C VAL A 223 50.66 81.47 35.00
N ASP A 224 51.16 81.35 33.79
CA ASP A 224 52.18 82.22 33.24
C ASP A 224 51.72 83.68 33.16
N LEU A 225 50.49 83.89 32.67
CA LEU A 225 49.84 85.23 32.66
C LEU A 225 49.66 85.79 34.07
N ASN A 226 49.24 85.03 35.03
CA ASN A 226 49.12 85.44 36.43
C ASN A 226 50.47 85.87 37.01
N THR A 227 51.50 85.12 36.66
CA THR A 227 52.88 85.44 37.07
C THR A 227 53.37 86.76 36.41
N LEU A 228 53.07 86.97 35.14
CA LEU A 228 53.43 88.20 34.41
C LEU A 228 52.66 89.42 35.02
N VAL A 229 51.35 89.31 35.26
CA VAL A 229 50.57 90.38 35.90
C VAL A 229 51.07 90.74 37.28
N ARG A 230 51.50 89.77 38.09
CA ARG A 230 52.09 90.01 39.37
C ARG A 230 53.44 90.82 39.30
N ARG A 231 54.17 90.72 38.24
CA ARG A 231 55.43 91.51 38.02
C ARG A 231 55.18 92.98 37.68
N PHE A 232 53.96 93.31 37.18
CA PHE A 232 53.59 94.70 36.90
C PHE A 232 52.74 95.36 37.98
N SER A 233 52.34 94.62 39.03
CA SER A 233 51.67 95.16 40.22
C SER A 233 52.76 95.74 41.17
N VAL A 234 53.00 97.09 41.06
CA VAL A 234 53.70 97.90 42.00
C VAL A 234 52.79 98.36 43.10
#